data_b37ac837def173360d16842131ec487d
#
_entry.id   b37ac837def173360d16842131ec487d
#
_cell.length_a   1.000
_cell.length_b   1.000
_cell.length_c   1.000
_cell.angle_alpha   90.00
_cell.angle_beta   90.00
_cell.angle_gamma   90.00
#
_symmetry.space_group_name_H-M   'P 1'
#
loop_
_entity.id
_entity.type
_entity.pdbx_description
1 polymer ?
#
loop_
_entity_poly.entity_id
_entity_poly.type
_entity_poly.pdbx_seq_one_letter_code
_entity_poly.pdbx_strand_id
1 'polypeptide(L)'
;IARVRSHGIAVGANYIFGLPDDTRESMGATLALACELNTEWANFYCAMAYPGSQLHGEAARRGWRLPEDPGGPGWIGYSQHAPETLPLPTETLSAADVLAFRDAAFHRYFERPEYLEMIKRRFGADAAAQVRDMTRHHLRRNLLEKTP
;
A
#
# COMPACT_ATOMS: atom_id res chain seq x y z
N ILE A 1 -13.74 -7.55 13.76
CA ILE A 1 -12.36 -7.92 14.14
C ILE A 1 -12.32 -8.45 15.57
N ALA A 2 -12.82 -7.71 16.58
CA ALA A 2 -12.80 -8.15 17.98
C ALA A 2 -13.40 -9.56 18.18
N ARG A 3 -14.56 -9.83 17.56
CA ARG A 3 -15.20 -11.15 17.61
C ARG A 3 -14.37 -12.27 16.98
N VAL A 4 -13.65 -12.00 15.88
CA VAL A 4 -12.74 -12.97 15.25
C VAL A 4 -11.57 -13.27 16.19
N ARG A 5 -10.97 -12.22 16.75
CA ARG A 5 -9.86 -12.36 17.69
C ARG A 5 -10.22 -13.08 18.99
N SER A 6 -11.46 -12.95 19.49
CA SER A 6 -11.92 -13.67 20.68
C SER A 6 -11.95 -15.19 20.52
N HIS A 7 -11.92 -15.67 19.26
CA HIS A 7 -11.79 -17.09 18.93
C HIS A 7 -10.34 -17.51 18.62
N GLY A 8 -9.35 -16.69 18.99
CA GLY A 8 -7.93 -17.00 18.76
C GLY A 8 -7.44 -16.82 17.32
N ILE A 9 -8.30 -16.35 16.41
CA ILE A 9 -7.99 -16.21 14.98
C ILE A 9 -7.20 -14.93 14.76
N ALA A 10 -6.06 -15.03 14.05
CA ALA A 10 -5.30 -13.87 13.60
C ALA A 10 -5.98 -13.24 12.37
N VAL A 11 -5.92 -11.92 12.27
CA VAL A 11 -6.55 -11.15 11.21
C VAL A 11 -5.49 -10.53 10.30
N GLY A 12 -5.54 -10.85 9.01
CA GLY A 12 -4.83 -10.11 7.96
C GLY A 12 -5.78 -9.11 7.30
N ALA A 13 -5.38 -7.86 7.16
CA ALA A 13 -6.17 -6.81 6.53
C ALA A 13 -5.50 -6.32 5.25
N ASN A 14 -6.31 -5.95 4.26
CA ASN A 14 -5.85 -5.34 3.02
C ASN A 14 -6.40 -3.91 2.91
N TYR A 15 -5.52 -2.96 2.63
CA TYR A 15 -5.85 -1.55 2.45
C TYR A 15 -5.37 -1.11 1.06
N ILE A 16 -6.19 -0.32 0.38
CA ILE A 16 -5.90 0.20 -0.95
C ILE A 16 -5.89 1.71 -0.89
N PHE A 17 -4.90 2.33 -1.50
CA PHE A 17 -4.76 3.78 -1.64
C PHE A 17 -4.77 4.18 -3.11
N GLY A 18 -5.27 5.37 -3.40
CA GLY A 18 -5.27 5.93 -4.74
C GLY A 18 -6.40 5.42 -5.62
N LEU A 19 -7.57 5.11 -5.05
CA LEU A 19 -8.80 5.01 -5.82
C LEU A 19 -9.10 6.37 -6.47
N PRO A 20 -9.83 6.43 -7.61
CA PRO A 20 -10.02 7.67 -8.38
C PRO A 20 -10.38 8.90 -7.55
N ASP A 21 -11.28 8.75 -6.58
CA ASP A 21 -11.78 9.84 -5.72
C ASP A 21 -10.96 10.04 -4.43
N ASP A 22 -9.88 9.28 -4.23
CA ASP A 22 -9.07 9.43 -3.03
C ASP A 22 -8.36 10.79 -3.00
N THR A 23 -8.35 11.35 -1.80
CA THR A 23 -7.55 12.51 -1.43
C THR A 23 -6.47 12.09 -0.41
N ARG A 24 -5.54 12.99 -0.11
CA ARG A 24 -4.55 12.74 0.94
C ARG A 24 -5.22 12.51 2.31
N GLU A 25 -6.34 13.19 2.56
CA GLU A 25 -7.13 13.05 3.79
C GLU A 25 -7.82 11.69 3.87
N SER A 26 -8.45 11.21 2.80
CA SER A 26 -9.15 9.90 2.78
C SER A 26 -8.15 8.75 2.93
N MET A 27 -7.01 8.80 2.23
CA MET A 27 -5.92 7.83 2.43
C MET A 27 -5.37 7.89 3.86
N GLY A 28 -5.26 9.11 4.44
CA GLY A 28 -4.88 9.31 5.85
C GLY A 28 -5.87 8.66 6.82
N ALA A 29 -7.17 8.81 6.58
CA ALA A 29 -8.22 8.18 7.38
C ALA A 29 -8.16 6.65 7.29
N THR A 30 -7.91 6.09 6.09
CA THR A 30 -7.71 4.66 5.89
C THR A 30 -6.52 4.14 6.68
N LEU A 31 -5.39 4.86 6.68
CA LEU A 31 -4.21 4.48 7.47
C LEU A 31 -4.48 4.60 8.98
N ALA A 32 -5.19 5.64 9.41
CA ALA A 32 -5.58 5.80 10.81
C ALA A 32 -6.45 4.63 11.28
N LEU A 33 -7.44 4.22 10.48
CA LEU A 33 -8.25 3.04 10.76
C LEU A 33 -7.39 1.77 10.82
N ALA A 34 -6.44 1.59 9.91
CA ALA A 34 -5.52 0.45 9.94
C ALA A 34 -4.74 0.41 11.26
N CYS A 35 -4.22 1.56 11.69
CA CYS A 35 -3.49 1.70 12.95
C CYS A 35 -4.37 1.44 14.18
N GLU A 36 -5.61 1.91 14.19
CA GLU A 36 -6.59 1.65 15.25
C GLU A 36 -6.93 0.16 15.36
N LEU A 37 -7.23 -0.48 14.24
CA LEU A 37 -7.55 -1.91 14.19
C LEU A 37 -6.37 -2.79 14.59
N ASN A 38 -5.16 -2.35 14.33
CA ASN A 38 -3.90 -2.99 14.70
C ASN A 38 -3.91 -4.51 14.43
N THR A 39 -4.27 -4.90 13.20
CA THR A 39 -4.36 -6.32 12.79
C THR A 39 -2.99 -6.98 12.79
N GLU A 40 -2.97 -8.30 12.93
CA GLU A 40 -1.75 -9.10 13.04
C GLU A 40 -0.89 -9.05 11.76
N TRP A 41 -1.54 -8.81 10.63
CA TRP A 41 -0.90 -8.52 9.36
C TRP A 41 -1.69 -7.46 8.60
N ALA A 42 -0.99 -6.63 7.84
CA ALA A 42 -1.60 -5.65 6.95
C ALA A 42 -0.86 -5.63 5.60
N ASN A 43 -1.62 -5.56 4.51
CA ASN A 43 -1.09 -5.26 3.19
C ASN A 43 -1.57 -3.87 2.78
N PHE A 44 -0.65 -3.08 2.25
CA PHE A 44 -0.93 -1.76 1.69
C PHE A 44 -0.66 -1.79 0.20
N TYR A 45 -1.68 -1.52 -0.59
CA TYR A 45 -1.64 -1.55 -2.05
C TYR A 45 -1.93 -0.18 -2.63
N CYS A 46 -1.31 0.13 -3.77
CA CYS A 46 -1.83 1.18 -4.65
C CYS A 46 -2.97 0.61 -5.51
N ALA A 47 -3.95 1.44 -5.85
CA ALA A 47 -4.95 1.08 -6.85
C ALA A 47 -4.26 0.88 -8.21
N MET A 48 -4.53 -0.26 -8.83
CA MET A 48 -4.00 -0.65 -10.13
C MET A 48 -5.13 -0.93 -11.11
N ALA A 49 -5.08 -0.32 -12.27
CA ALA A 49 -6.04 -0.52 -13.34
C ALA A 49 -5.67 -1.74 -14.20
N TYR A 50 -5.91 -2.94 -13.68
CA TYR A 50 -5.59 -4.16 -14.41
C TYR A 50 -6.40 -4.27 -15.71
N PRO A 51 -5.76 -4.67 -16.84
CA PRO A 51 -6.43 -4.85 -18.12
C PRO A 51 -7.70 -5.69 -18.03
N GLY A 52 -8.76 -5.24 -18.67
CA GLY A 52 -10.09 -5.87 -18.65
C GLY A 52 -10.97 -5.47 -17.46
N SER A 53 -10.46 -4.73 -16.47
CA SER A 53 -11.30 -4.19 -15.39
C SER A 53 -12.04 -2.92 -15.83
N GLN A 54 -13.14 -2.61 -15.15
CA GLN A 54 -13.85 -1.34 -15.36
C GLN A 54 -12.94 -0.14 -15.06
N LEU A 55 -12.11 -0.24 -14.02
CA LEU A 55 -11.15 0.79 -13.64
C LEU A 55 -10.12 1.06 -14.75
N HIS A 56 -9.67 0.02 -15.46
CA HIS A 56 -8.79 0.16 -16.61
C HIS A 56 -9.45 0.97 -17.74
N GLY A 57 -10.70 0.61 -18.09
CA GLY A 57 -11.46 1.36 -19.10
C GLY A 57 -11.69 2.82 -18.69
N GLU A 58 -11.88 3.10 -17.42
CA GLU A 58 -12.01 4.45 -16.90
C GLU A 58 -10.69 5.23 -16.97
N ALA A 59 -9.59 4.64 -16.54
CA ALA A 59 -8.26 5.23 -16.60
C ALA A 59 -7.88 5.61 -18.05
N ALA A 60 -8.14 4.71 -19.00
CA ALA A 60 -7.93 4.98 -20.42
C ALA A 60 -8.79 6.16 -20.93
N ARG A 61 -10.08 6.23 -20.56
CA ARG A 61 -10.96 7.36 -20.94
C ARG A 61 -10.52 8.69 -20.33
N ARG A 62 -9.94 8.66 -19.12
CA ARG A 62 -9.39 9.86 -18.44
C ARG A 62 -8.01 10.26 -18.98
N GLY A 63 -7.38 9.46 -19.86
CA GLY A 63 -6.03 9.67 -20.34
C GLY A 63 -4.96 9.48 -19.27
N TRP A 64 -5.27 8.72 -18.22
CA TRP A 64 -4.30 8.38 -17.19
C TRP A 64 -3.30 7.36 -17.74
N ARG A 65 -2.03 7.58 -17.41
CA ARG A 65 -0.96 6.72 -17.87
C ARG A 65 -1.11 5.32 -17.29
N LEU A 66 -1.08 4.32 -18.18
CA LEU A 66 -1.12 2.90 -17.83
C LEU A 66 0.25 2.25 -18.05
N PRO A 67 0.58 1.18 -17.32
CA PRO A 67 1.86 0.49 -17.48
C PRO A 67 2.15 0.00 -18.90
N GLU A 68 1.15 -0.44 -19.64
CA GLU A 68 1.27 -0.92 -21.03
C GLU A 68 1.32 0.16 -22.10
N ASP A 69 1.12 1.43 -21.75
CA ASP A 69 1.20 2.52 -22.73
C ASP A 69 2.59 2.62 -23.38
N PRO A 70 2.71 3.19 -24.59
CA PRO A 70 3.99 3.40 -25.23
C PRO A 70 4.99 4.13 -24.33
N GLY A 71 6.16 3.50 -24.09
CA GLY A 71 7.18 4.02 -23.18
C GLY A 71 6.87 3.81 -21.70
N GLY A 72 5.83 3.06 -21.38
CA GLY A 72 5.53 2.58 -20.04
C GLY A 72 6.38 1.38 -19.63
N PRO A 73 6.34 0.96 -18.36
CA PRO A 73 7.12 -0.16 -17.85
C PRO A 73 6.60 -1.55 -18.29
N GLY A 74 5.43 -1.63 -18.93
CA GLY A 74 4.79 -2.90 -19.25
C GLY A 74 4.25 -3.61 -18.01
N TRP A 75 4.09 -4.93 -18.07
CA TRP A 75 3.48 -5.74 -17.01
C TRP A 75 4.15 -5.61 -15.64
N ILE A 76 5.45 -5.33 -15.60
CA ILE A 76 6.16 -5.11 -14.33
C ILE A 76 5.64 -3.89 -13.56
N GLY A 77 5.08 -2.90 -14.27
CA GLY A 77 4.47 -1.72 -13.67
C GLY A 77 3.26 -2.00 -12.79
N TYR A 78 2.62 -3.15 -12.95
CA TYR A 78 1.52 -3.61 -12.10
C TYR A 78 1.98 -4.26 -10.78
N SER A 79 3.27 -4.51 -10.63
CA SER A 79 3.81 -5.06 -9.38
C SER A 79 3.82 -4.00 -8.28
N GLN A 80 3.29 -4.35 -7.11
CA GLN A 80 3.31 -3.47 -5.93
C GLN A 80 4.72 -3.26 -5.34
N HIS A 81 5.69 -4.09 -5.74
CA HIS A 81 7.02 -4.11 -5.12
C HIS A 81 8.17 -3.83 -6.09
N ALA A 82 7.91 -3.79 -7.39
CA ALA A 82 8.94 -3.52 -8.39
C ALA A 82 9.40 -2.04 -8.37
N PRO A 83 10.64 -1.75 -8.74
CA PRO A 83 11.09 -0.38 -8.97
C PRO A 83 10.25 0.36 -10.02
N GLU A 84 9.71 -0.36 -11.00
CA GLU A 84 8.90 0.13 -12.10
C GLU A 84 7.43 0.34 -11.76
N THR A 85 7.01 0.08 -10.52
CA THR A 85 5.61 0.25 -10.08
C THR A 85 5.03 1.57 -10.59
N LEU A 86 3.90 1.49 -11.31
CA LEU A 86 3.17 2.64 -11.84
C LEU A 86 1.70 2.54 -11.43
N PRO A 87 1.31 3.09 -10.28
CA PRO A 87 -0.09 3.13 -9.87
C PRO A 87 -0.86 4.19 -10.64
N LEU A 88 -2.19 4.18 -10.47
CA LEU A 88 -3.03 5.27 -10.94
C LEU A 88 -2.76 6.56 -10.15
N PRO A 89 -2.93 7.73 -10.80
CA PRO A 89 -3.19 8.97 -10.07
C PRO A 89 -4.62 8.97 -9.53
N THR A 90 -4.95 9.94 -8.71
CA THR A 90 -6.33 10.29 -8.36
C THR A 90 -6.72 11.60 -9.06
N GLU A 91 -7.93 12.11 -8.80
CA GLU A 91 -8.33 13.43 -9.30
C GLU A 91 -7.46 14.57 -8.74
N THR A 92 -6.87 14.37 -7.56
CA THR A 92 -6.14 15.42 -6.83
C THR A 92 -4.67 15.09 -6.56
N LEU A 93 -4.24 13.84 -6.75
CA LEU A 93 -2.91 13.36 -6.43
C LEU A 93 -2.25 12.72 -7.65
N SER A 94 -0.96 12.95 -7.82
CA SER A 94 -0.17 12.25 -8.83
C SER A 94 0.04 10.77 -8.46
N ALA A 95 0.35 9.93 -9.45
CA ALA A 95 0.76 8.54 -9.22
C ALA A 95 1.98 8.44 -8.26
N ALA A 96 2.88 9.41 -8.33
CA ALA A 96 4.03 9.50 -7.43
C ALA A 96 3.59 9.78 -5.98
N ASP A 97 2.62 10.68 -5.76
CA ASP A 97 2.08 10.98 -4.43
C ASP A 97 1.41 9.75 -3.81
N VAL A 98 0.63 9.01 -4.60
CA VAL A 98 -0.03 7.77 -4.16
C VAL A 98 1.01 6.72 -3.77
N LEU A 99 2.03 6.51 -4.61
CA LEU A 99 3.10 5.55 -4.34
C LEU A 99 3.90 5.91 -3.10
N ALA A 100 4.30 7.18 -2.97
CA ALA A 100 5.02 7.67 -1.80
C ALA A 100 4.19 7.52 -0.52
N PHE A 101 2.89 7.82 -0.59
CA PHE A 101 2.00 7.64 0.55
C PHE A 101 1.90 6.16 0.96
N ARG A 102 1.73 5.24 0.00
CA ARG A 102 1.67 3.80 0.27
C ARG A 102 2.95 3.29 0.94
N ASP A 103 4.11 3.69 0.44
CA ASP A 103 5.39 3.25 1.02
C ASP A 103 5.58 3.83 2.43
N ALA A 104 5.24 5.09 2.65
CA ALA A 104 5.23 5.69 4.00
C ALA A 104 4.23 5.02 4.95
N ALA A 105 3.03 4.64 4.46
CA ALA A 105 2.01 3.95 5.25
C ALA A 105 2.50 2.60 5.76
N PHE A 106 3.26 1.85 4.94
CA PHE A 106 3.89 0.59 5.34
C PHE A 106 4.80 0.78 6.56
N HIS A 107 5.75 1.69 6.49
CA HIS A 107 6.66 1.96 7.60
C HIS A 107 5.91 2.46 8.83
N ARG A 108 5.01 3.44 8.63
CA ARG A 108 4.20 4.00 9.71
C ARG A 108 3.36 2.96 10.44
N TYR A 109 2.87 1.93 9.74
CA TYR A 109 2.10 0.86 10.37
C TYR A 109 2.99 -0.11 11.14
N PHE A 110 4.02 -0.68 10.50
CA PHE A 110 4.81 -1.78 11.04
C PHE A 110 5.85 -1.36 12.08
N GLU A 111 6.29 -0.10 12.10
CA GLU A 111 7.28 0.41 13.04
C GLU A 111 6.67 0.90 14.37
N ARG A 112 5.34 0.93 14.50
CA ARG A 112 4.68 1.37 15.73
C ARG A 112 5.02 0.46 16.91
N PRO A 113 5.33 1.03 18.08
CA PRO A 113 5.56 0.25 19.31
C PRO A 113 4.38 -0.66 19.65
N GLU A 114 3.13 -0.19 19.47
CA GLU A 114 1.92 -0.94 19.77
C GLU A 114 1.76 -2.17 18.87
N TYR A 115 2.16 -2.05 17.59
CA TYR A 115 2.16 -3.17 16.66
C TYR A 115 3.22 -4.20 17.03
N LEU A 116 4.46 -3.75 17.26
CA LEU A 116 5.58 -4.64 17.62
C LEU A 116 5.35 -5.36 18.95
N GLU A 117 4.75 -4.69 19.93
CA GLU A 117 4.41 -5.31 21.20
C GLU A 117 3.28 -6.33 21.05
N MET A 118 2.28 -6.06 20.23
CA MET A 118 1.22 -7.01 19.90
C MET A 118 1.78 -8.25 19.22
N ILE A 119 2.65 -8.10 18.21
CA ILE A 119 3.31 -9.23 17.54
C ILE A 119 4.17 -10.04 18.51
N LYS A 120 4.99 -9.37 19.33
CA LYS A 120 5.81 -10.03 20.33
C LYS A 120 4.96 -10.87 21.31
N ARG A 121 3.85 -10.31 21.78
CA ARG A 121 2.95 -11.01 22.73
C ARG A 121 2.25 -12.20 22.09
N ARG A 122 1.87 -12.12 20.79
CA ARG A 122 1.10 -13.19 20.13
C ARG A 122 1.97 -14.26 19.47
N PHE A 123 3.12 -13.89 18.95
CA PHE A 123 3.93 -14.75 18.08
C PHE A 123 5.38 -14.88 18.56
N GLY A 124 5.75 -14.20 19.63
CA GLY A 124 7.09 -14.28 20.22
C GLY A 124 8.05 -13.20 19.74
N ALA A 125 9.22 -13.15 20.40
CA ALA A 125 10.23 -12.12 20.13
C ALA A 125 10.84 -12.21 18.73
N ASP A 126 11.01 -13.42 18.22
CA ASP A 126 11.58 -13.65 16.89
C ASP A 126 10.69 -13.08 15.78
N ALA A 127 9.36 -13.23 15.90
CA ALA A 127 8.42 -12.63 14.95
C ALA A 127 8.51 -11.09 14.97
N ALA A 128 8.62 -10.48 16.15
CA ALA A 128 8.81 -9.03 16.26
C ALA A 128 10.17 -8.58 15.69
N ALA A 129 11.23 -9.39 15.83
CA ALA A 129 12.53 -9.11 15.24
C ALA A 129 12.47 -9.18 13.71
N GLN A 130 11.78 -10.17 13.14
CA GLN A 130 11.55 -10.27 11.69
C GLN A 130 10.81 -9.06 11.11
N VAL A 131 9.80 -8.54 11.82
CA VAL A 131 9.11 -7.32 11.41
C VAL A 131 10.07 -6.13 11.39
N ARG A 132 10.90 -5.95 12.42
CA ARG A 132 11.91 -4.88 12.45
C ARG A 132 12.93 -5.01 11.32
N ASP A 133 13.30 -6.22 10.96
CA ASP A 133 14.21 -6.45 9.83
C ASP A 133 13.53 -6.12 8.50
N MET A 134 12.29 -6.53 8.32
CA MET A 134 11.48 -6.20 7.14
C MET A 134 11.38 -4.68 6.94
N THR A 135 11.18 -3.89 7.99
CA THR A 135 11.05 -2.43 7.89
C THR A 135 12.37 -1.69 7.63
N ARG A 136 13.53 -2.34 7.73
CA ARG A 136 14.80 -1.75 7.30
C ARG A 136 14.94 -1.65 5.77
N HIS A 137 14.12 -2.41 5.03
CA HIS A 137 14.19 -2.42 3.58
C HIS A 137 13.30 -1.34 3.00
N HIS A 138 13.91 -0.41 2.25
CA HIS A 138 13.20 0.60 1.48
C HIS A 138 13.17 0.18 0.02
N LEU A 139 11.98 0.18 -0.56
CA LEU A 139 11.83 -0.17 -1.96
C LEU A 139 12.32 0.97 -2.85
N ARG A 140 13.17 0.65 -3.80
CA ARG A 140 13.55 1.59 -4.85
C ARG A 140 12.36 1.85 -5.77
N ARG A 141 12.13 3.11 -6.15
CA ARG A 141 10.99 3.53 -6.97
C ARG A 141 11.43 4.47 -8.08
N ASN A 142 11.46 3.96 -9.30
CA ASN A 142 11.85 4.78 -10.46
C ASN A 142 10.96 6.01 -10.63
N LEU A 143 9.69 5.91 -10.24
CA LEU A 143 8.74 7.00 -10.32
C LEU A 143 9.08 8.15 -9.35
N LEU A 144 9.65 7.83 -8.18
CA LEU A 144 10.04 8.83 -7.16
C LEU A 144 11.45 9.38 -7.40
N GLU A 145 12.32 8.63 -8.07
CA GLU A 145 13.68 9.06 -8.38
C GLU A 145 13.76 10.03 -9.57
N LYS A 146 12.73 10.10 -10.40
CA LYS A 146 12.67 10.94 -11.62
C LYS A 146 12.05 12.31 -11.39
N THR A 147 11.74 12.67 -10.14
CA THR A 147 11.28 14.05 -9.84
C THR A 147 12.50 14.96 -9.78
N PRO A 148 12.66 15.92 -10.72
CA PRO A 148 13.78 16.86 -10.74
C PRO A 148 13.74 17.82 -9.55
#